data_0997643678773d39d2ccb6bb3e2bd4ce
#
_entry.id   0997643678773d39d2ccb6bb3e2bd4ce
#
_cell.length_a   1.000
_cell.length_b   1.000
_cell.length_c   1.000
_cell.angle_alpha   90.00
_cell.angle_beta   90.00
_cell.angle_gamma   90.00
#
_symmetry.space_group_name_H-M   'P 1'
#
loop_
_entity.id
_entity.type
_entity.pdbx_description
1 polymer ?
#
loop_
_entity_poly.entity_id
_entity_poly.type
_entity_poly.pdbx_seq_one_letter_code
_entity_poly.pdbx_strand_id
1 'polypeptide(L)'
;MISIYLTDCGRLLEQDQICPGAWIHMSAPNEKEIGRVCAQLHVDPDLVRASLDEEERSRIEQENGTTLILVDTPVVDNDGHATYYSTIPFGIILTGENIITVCLKDVA
;
A
#
# COMPACT_ATOMS: atom_id res chain seq x y z
N MET A 1 -8.71 -3.37 -4.10
CA MET A 1 -9.49 -2.14 -3.86
C MET A 1 -8.57 -0.96 -3.67
N ILE A 2 -8.84 0.11 -4.36
CA ILE A 2 -8.04 1.33 -4.30
C ILE A 2 -8.87 2.42 -3.62
N SER A 3 -8.28 3.08 -2.63
CA SER A 3 -8.86 4.26 -2.00
C SER A 3 -7.87 5.41 -2.11
N ILE A 4 -8.34 6.57 -2.49
CA ILE A 4 -7.50 7.74 -2.74
C ILE A 4 -7.93 8.84 -1.79
N TYR A 5 -6.99 9.41 -1.05
CA TYR A 5 -7.25 10.44 -0.06
C TYR A 5 -6.40 11.68 -0.32
N LEU A 6 -6.99 12.84 -0.09
CA LEU A 6 -6.29 14.11 -0.20
C LEU A 6 -6.63 14.95 1.03
N THR A 7 -5.61 15.56 1.62
CA THR A 7 -5.81 16.48 2.73
C THR A 7 -6.22 17.85 2.21
N ASP A 8 -7.34 18.37 2.70
CA ASP A 8 -7.83 19.69 2.36
C ASP A 8 -8.29 20.38 3.64
N CYS A 9 -7.73 21.55 3.94
CA CYS A 9 -8.02 22.32 5.15
C CYS A 9 -7.93 21.50 6.43
N GLY A 10 -6.93 20.62 6.52
CA GLY A 10 -6.71 19.77 7.68
C GLY A 10 -7.62 18.55 7.75
N ARG A 11 -8.42 18.30 6.72
CA ARG A 11 -9.28 17.13 6.62
C ARG A 11 -8.80 16.18 5.55
N LEU A 12 -8.86 14.88 5.85
CA LEU A 12 -8.57 13.84 4.88
C LEU A 12 -9.86 13.50 4.15
N LEU A 13 -9.90 13.78 2.85
CA LEU A 13 -11.07 13.58 2.01
C LEU A 13 -10.80 12.50 0.98
N GLU A 14 -11.75 11.58 0.80
CA GLU A 14 -11.66 10.56 -0.23
C GLU A 14 -11.90 11.18 -1.60
N GLN A 15 -11.09 10.75 -2.58
CA GLN A 15 -11.12 11.25 -3.95
C GLN A 15 -11.33 10.11 -4.92
N ASP A 16 -11.85 10.43 -6.12
CA ASP A 16 -12.04 9.44 -7.17
C ASP A 16 -10.84 9.30 -8.09
N GLN A 17 -9.95 10.27 -8.09
CA GLN A 17 -8.80 10.29 -9.00
C GLN A 17 -7.50 10.56 -8.27
N ILE A 18 -6.42 10.04 -8.84
CA ILE A 18 -5.08 10.26 -8.33
C ILE A 18 -4.63 11.66 -8.73
N CYS A 19 -4.16 12.42 -7.75
CA CYS A 19 -3.62 13.75 -7.98
C CYS A 19 -2.35 13.94 -7.14
N PRO A 20 -1.51 14.94 -7.47
CA PRO A 20 -0.31 15.21 -6.66
C PRO A 20 -0.68 15.49 -5.20
N GLY A 21 0.10 14.91 -4.30
CA GLY A 21 -0.13 15.03 -2.87
C GLY A 21 -1.12 14.04 -2.28
N ALA A 22 -1.76 13.22 -3.11
CA ALA A 22 -2.73 12.23 -2.63
C ALA A 22 -2.05 11.02 -2.00
N TRP A 23 -2.72 10.43 -1.04
CA TRP A 23 -2.39 9.12 -0.48
C TRP A 23 -3.25 8.07 -1.17
N ILE A 24 -2.60 7.07 -1.76
CA ILE A 24 -3.29 5.98 -2.45
C ILE A 24 -3.14 4.73 -1.60
N HIS A 25 -4.25 4.20 -1.09
CA HIS A 25 -4.26 2.97 -0.32
C HIS A 25 -4.77 1.83 -1.19
N MET A 26 -3.97 0.76 -1.32
CA MET A 26 -4.30 -0.41 -2.10
C MET A 26 -4.46 -1.61 -1.18
N SER A 27 -5.68 -2.11 -1.05
CA SER A 27 -6.00 -3.27 -0.23
C SER A 27 -6.35 -4.43 -1.17
N ALA A 28 -5.61 -5.53 -1.07
CA ALA A 28 -5.77 -6.70 -1.92
C ALA A 28 -5.93 -6.33 -3.40
N PRO A 29 -5.04 -5.50 -3.97
CA PRO A 29 -5.22 -5.02 -5.33
C PRO A 29 -5.10 -6.15 -6.36
N ASN A 30 -5.88 -6.06 -7.43
CA ASN A 30 -5.73 -6.95 -8.56
C ASN A 30 -4.70 -6.38 -9.56
N GLU A 31 -4.33 -7.17 -10.57
CA GLU A 31 -3.33 -6.75 -11.54
C GLU A 31 -3.74 -5.50 -12.34
N LYS A 32 -5.01 -5.33 -12.58
CA LYS A 32 -5.54 -4.17 -13.29
C LYS A 32 -5.38 -2.90 -12.46
N GLU A 33 -5.66 -2.99 -11.17
CA GLU A 33 -5.49 -1.88 -10.24
C GLU A 33 -4.01 -1.51 -10.07
N ILE A 34 -3.15 -2.51 -9.95
CA ILE A 34 -1.69 -2.30 -9.87
C ILE A 34 -1.20 -1.58 -11.12
N GLY A 35 -1.60 -2.04 -12.29
CA GLY A 35 -1.21 -1.42 -13.55
C GLY A 35 -1.66 0.04 -13.67
N ARG A 36 -2.88 0.33 -13.23
CA ARG A 36 -3.43 1.69 -13.27
C ARG A 36 -2.63 2.66 -12.40
N VAL A 37 -2.40 2.30 -11.15
CA VAL A 37 -1.68 3.16 -10.21
C VAL A 37 -0.22 3.34 -10.64
N CYS A 38 0.44 2.26 -11.01
CA CYS A 38 1.85 2.31 -11.39
C CYS A 38 2.06 3.10 -12.68
N ALA A 39 1.16 3.00 -13.64
CA ALA A 39 1.24 3.78 -14.87
C ALA A 39 1.07 5.27 -14.61
N GLN A 40 0.13 5.66 -13.74
CA GLN A 40 -0.12 7.06 -13.45
C GLN A 40 0.99 7.71 -12.62
N LEU A 41 1.61 6.96 -11.71
CA LEU A 41 2.63 7.50 -10.81
C LEU A 41 4.05 7.15 -11.23
N HIS A 42 4.23 6.44 -12.34
CA HIS A 42 5.54 6.01 -12.83
C HIS A 42 6.30 5.18 -11.79
N VAL A 43 5.60 4.27 -11.14
CA VAL A 43 6.14 3.37 -10.12
C VAL A 43 6.31 1.97 -10.75
N ASP A 44 7.41 1.30 -10.40
CA ASP A 44 7.64 -0.07 -10.82
C ASP A 44 6.60 -0.99 -10.16
N PRO A 45 5.80 -1.74 -10.96
CA PRO A 45 4.82 -2.67 -10.41
C PRO A 45 5.41 -3.73 -9.48
N ASP A 46 6.68 -4.07 -9.65
CA ASP A 46 7.35 -5.05 -8.79
C ASP A 46 7.44 -4.60 -7.34
N LEU A 47 7.48 -3.29 -7.08
CA LEU A 47 7.45 -2.75 -5.73
C LEU A 47 6.10 -3.02 -5.06
N VAL A 48 5.02 -2.91 -5.82
CA VAL A 48 3.68 -3.24 -5.31
C VAL A 48 3.55 -4.73 -5.05
N ARG A 49 4.05 -5.55 -5.98
CA ARG A 49 4.00 -7.00 -5.84
C ARG A 49 4.84 -7.50 -4.67
N ALA A 50 6.00 -6.89 -4.42
CA ALA A 50 6.81 -7.22 -3.24
C ALA A 50 6.04 -6.95 -1.95
N SER A 51 5.22 -5.90 -1.92
CA SER A 51 4.39 -5.57 -0.77
C SER A 51 3.26 -6.57 -0.52
N LEU A 52 2.99 -7.44 -1.48
CA LEU A 52 1.96 -8.47 -1.41
C LEU A 52 2.54 -9.88 -1.21
N ASP A 53 3.86 -10.01 -1.21
CA ASP A 53 4.53 -11.29 -1.08
C ASP A 53 4.88 -11.57 0.38
N GLU A 54 4.24 -12.57 0.97
CA GLU A 54 4.44 -12.92 2.38
C GLU A 54 5.84 -13.46 2.68
N GLU A 55 6.59 -13.84 1.66
CA GLU A 55 7.96 -14.33 1.81
C GLU A 55 9.01 -13.24 1.76
N GLU A 56 8.61 -12.03 1.40
CA GLU A 56 9.53 -10.90 1.37
C GLU A 56 9.94 -10.45 2.77
N ARG A 57 11.16 -9.99 2.89
CA ARG A 57 11.72 -9.52 4.16
C ARG A 57 11.49 -8.02 4.33
N SER A 58 11.30 -7.60 5.56
CA SER A 58 11.25 -6.19 5.91
C SER A 58 12.54 -5.50 5.45
N ARG A 59 12.42 -4.40 4.72
CA ARG A 59 13.55 -3.65 4.21
C ARG A 59 13.14 -2.27 3.72
N ILE A 60 14.14 -1.46 3.46
CA ILE A 60 13.97 -0.15 2.84
C ILE A 60 14.82 -0.14 1.57
N GLU A 61 14.22 0.20 0.45
CA GLU A 61 14.90 0.33 -0.83
C GLU A 61 14.64 1.72 -1.43
N GLN A 62 15.65 2.29 -2.05
CA GLN A 62 15.52 3.55 -2.78
C GLN A 62 16.04 3.37 -4.19
N GLU A 63 15.25 3.78 -5.17
CA GLU A 63 15.63 3.71 -6.58
C GLU A 63 14.89 4.77 -7.38
N ASN A 64 15.61 5.57 -8.15
CA ASN A 64 15.05 6.55 -9.10
C ASN A 64 14.00 7.49 -8.45
N GLY A 65 14.27 7.96 -7.23
CA GLY A 65 13.36 8.88 -6.55
C GLY A 65 12.17 8.22 -5.86
N THR A 66 12.11 6.89 -5.88
CA THR A 66 11.05 6.12 -5.22
C THR A 66 11.64 5.36 -4.05
N THR A 67 10.98 5.40 -2.92
CA THR A 67 11.37 4.66 -1.70
C THR A 67 10.32 3.63 -1.37
N LEU A 68 10.74 2.39 -1.21
CA LEU A 68 9.90 1.32 -0.70
C LEU A 68 10.28 1.03 0.75
N ILE A 69 9.30 1.06 1.63
CA ILE A 69 9.44 0.62 3.02
C ILE A 69 8.54 -0.59 3.18
N LEU A 70 9.14 -1.74 3.41
CA LEU A 70 8.41 -2.98 3.57
C LEU A 70 8.54 -3.45 5.00
N VAL A 71 7.41 -3.60 5.69
CA VAL A 71 7.36 -4.02 7.09
C VAL A 71 6.35 -5.14 7.27
N ASP A 72 6.50 -5.89 8.36
CA ASP A 72 5.52 -6.89 8.74
C ASP A 72 4.53 -6.26 9.72
N THR A 73 3.25 -6.45 9.44
CA THR A 73 2.19 -5.91 10.28
C THR A 73 1.45 -7.07 10.95
N PRO A 74 1.27 -7.04 12.27
CA PRO A 74 0.51 -8.09 12.94
C PRO A 74 -0.97 -8.02 12.57
N VAL A 75 -1.56 -9.19 12.37
CA VAL A 75 -2.99 -9.34 12.15
C VAL A 75 -3.54 -10.32 13.18
N VAL A 76 -4.76 -10.06 13.62
CA VAL A 76 -5.46 -10.93 14.55
C VAL A 76 -6.64 -11.54 13.82
N ASP A 77 -6.64 -12.87 13.73
CA ASP A 77 -7.73 -13.63 13.17
C ASP A 77 -8.45 -14.38 14.29
N ASN A 78 -9.77 -14.37 14.27
CA ASN A 78 -10.59 -15.04 15.26
C ASN A 78 -11.63 -15.90 14.53
N ASP A 79 -11.57 -17.22 14.74
CA ASP A 79 -12.48 -18.18 14.14
C ASP A 79 -13.66 -18.57 15.04
N GLY A 80 -13.84 -17.89 16.16
CA GLY A 80 -14.88 -18.19 17.14
C GLY A 80 -14.43 -19.16 18.24
N HIS A 81 -13.33 -19.87 18.05
CA HIS A 81 -12.77 -20.83 19.02
C HIS A 81 -11.42 -20.40 19.58
N ALA A 82 -10.62 -19.74 18.77
CA ALA A 82 -9.30 -19.30 19.13
C ALA A 82 -8.94 -18.00 18.44
N THR A 83 -8.04 -17.24 19.05
CA THR A 83 -7.48 -16.05 18.46
C THR A 83 -6.10 -16.38 17.92
N TYR A 84 -5.86 -16.09 16.67
CA TYR A 84 -4.59 -16.34 16.00
C TYR A 84 -3.89 -15.02 15.70
N TYR A 85 -2.58 -15.03 15.88
CA TYR A 85 -1.74 -13.89 15.53
C TYR A 85 -0.85 -14.30 14.36
N SER A 86 -0.85 -13.51 13.31
CA SER A 86 0.03 -13.71 12.18
C SER A 86 0.55 -12.36 11.72
N THR A 87 1.49 -12.36 10.78
CA THR A 87 1.98 -11.14 10.18
C THR A 87 1.70 -11.15 8.68
N ILE A 88 1.41 -10.00 8.14
CA ILE A 88 1.31 -9.81 6.70
C ILE A 88 2.24 -8.67 6.29
N PRO A 89 2.74 -8.69 5.06
CA PRO A 89 3.52 -7.57 4.58
C PRO A 89 2.67 -6.32 4.44
N PHE A 90 3.28 -5.19 4.70
CA PHE A 90 2.69 -3.89 4.49
C PHE A 90 3.72 -3.02 3.79
N GLY A 91 3.39 -2.56 2.60
CA GLY A 91 4.30 -1.75 1.81
C GLY A 91 3.92 -0.28 1.86
N ILE A 92 4.92 0.56 2.02
CA ILE A 92 4.78 2.00 1.91
C ILE A 92 5.71 2.44 0.80
N ILE A 93 5.15 3.03 -0.26
CA ILE A 93 5.92 3.49 -1.41
C ILE A 93 5.82 5.01 -1.45
N LEU A 94 6.96 5.67 -1.33
CA LEU A 94 7.06 7.13 -1.36
C LEU A 94 7.59 7.55 -2.72
N THR A 95 6.80 8.33 -3.43
CA THR A 95 7.24 8.99 -4.67
C THR A 95 7.53 10.46 -4.36
N GLY A 96 7.91 11.22 -5.36
CA GLY A 96 8.16 12.65 -5.18
C GLY A 96 6.93 13.44 -4.70
N GLU A 97 5.73 12.99 -5.02
CA GLU A 97 4.50 13.72 -4.73
C GLU A 97 3.42 12.90 -4.03
N ASN A 98 3.57 11.58 -3.97
CA ASN A 98 2.50 10.71 -3.48
C ASN A 98 3.02 9.69 -2.48
N ILE A 99 2.10 9.18 -1.67
CA ILE A 99 2.33 8.07 -0.76
C ILE A 99 1.38 6.95 -1.20
N ILE A 100 1.93 5.75 -1.40
CA ILE A 100 1.13 4.57 -1.74
C ILE A 100 1.32 3.58 -0.60
N THR A 101 0.22 3.08 -0.05
CA THR A 101 0.26 2.00 0.92
C THR A 101 -0.40 0.77 0.32
N VAL A 102 0.21 -0.39 0.53
CA VAL A 102 -0.22 -1.65 -0.09
C VAL A 102 -0.28 -2.74 0.97
N CYS A 103 -1.38 -3.46 1.03
CA CYS A 103 -1.52 -4.60 1.94
C CYS A 103 -2.35 -5.71 1.30
N LEU A 104 -2.17 -6.95 1.82
CA LEU A 104 -2.91 -8.12 1.36
C LEU A 104 -4.37 -8.10 1.80
N LYS A 105 -4.64 -7.49 2.95
CA LYS A 105 -5.98 -7.32 3.49
C LYS A 105 -6.00 -6.10 4.38
N ASP A 106 -7.18 -5.57 4.64
CA ASP A 106 -7.31 -4.38 5.47
C ASP A 106 -6.75 -4.60 6.86
N VAL A 107 -5.96 -3.63 7.30
CA VAL A 107 -5.37 -3.58 8.63
C VAL A 107 -5.99 -2.38 9.32
N ALA A 108 -6.72 -2.65 10.37
CA ALA A 108 -7.37 -1.60 11.13
C ALA A 108 -6.40 -0.86 12.04
#